data_f95bb0ca00c4fbe4543473e9fa36a216
#
_entry.id   f95bb0ca00c4fbe4543473e9fa36a216
#
_cell.length_a   1.000
_cell.length_b   1.000
_cell.length_c   1.000
_cell.angle_alpha   90.00
_cell.angle_beta   90.00
_cell.angle_gamma   90.00
#
_symmetry.space_group_name_H-M   'P 1'
#
loop_
_entity.id
_entity.type
_entity.pdbx_description
1 polymer ?
#
loop_
_entity_poly.entity_id
_entity_poly.type
_entity_poly.pdbx_seq_one_letter_code
_entity_poly.pdbx_strand_id
1 'polypeptide(L)'
;MPVREVSRLPELNEILETSDSNRLIIVDFFANWCGPCRMISPAFERMSMEFGNATFLKVNTDLARDVVMRYSISAMPTFLFFKNKQQVDSVRGANESAIISTIRKHYSSTPANPNAASDEEKKFLERFVGYTELRKMHTDEVFKALARSVMPDGISDRLESGEDEKKVLQELLDWFKNDFFAWFDRPTCPKCTLKCTTEGLNGTPTKEEKDGGAGRVEVYICDGCNSEMRFPRYNDPSKLLQTCTGRCGEWANCFGLILSAAGLENRFVLDTTDHVWNEVYLKKEQRWIHVDPCENTMDRPLLYTRGWKKQLKYCIAYGHDHVADVTWRYVFDSKKLVAEERNEVRQGVLENFLGKLNARQMAGATEERKRELAVRRVCELMEMMVLEAKNQRIGWEKLGEDMGGRTTGSEEWRRARGELGDKEEPKVLGKPIEFRIQNDKNHVEFSYDVNRDSYSQMPEKGFTAQAFECKNIQRKVEKDWKMVYLCREDGKEEGNISWHFNLAPLAADSKKTIEKVEIRMAGIRKFENGNILIIACLGDTCMRIPANTGTLTINEPKPELLKITVTLSGGEGNQAFQHAQLFRTETTDDVAEATESMVVRVYMK
;
A
#
# COMPACT_ATOMS: atom_id res chain seq x y z
N MET A 1 26.30 -9.90 30.27
CA MET A 1 26.45 -8.42 30.28
C MET A 1 26.52 -7.97 31.73
N PRO A 2 27.24 -6.90 32.09
CA PRO A 2 27.25 -6.42 33.46
C PRO A 2 25.86 -5.98 33.89
N VAL A 3 25.56 -6.10 35.18
CA VAL A 3 24.31 -5.63 35.77
C VAL A 3 24.26 -4.10 35.67
N ARG A 4 23.19 -3.55 35.09
CA ARG A 4 23.01 -2.09 34.88
C ARG A 4 22.11 -1.51 35.98
N GLU A 5 22.49 -0.36 36.54
CA GLU A 5 21.63 0.38 37.46
C GLU A 5 20.69 1.33 36.72
N VAL A 6 19.44 1.36 37.13
CA VAL A 6 18.37 2.21 36.60
C VAL A 6 17.82 3.08 37.72
N SER A 7 17.75 4.38 37.50
CA SER A 7 17.41 5.37 38.50
C SER A 7 16.08 6.10 38.33
N ARG A 8 15.39 5.90 37.18
CA ARG A 8 14.13 6.59 36.85
C ARG A 8 13.19 5.72 36.05
N LEU A 9 11.89 5.91 36.24
CA LEU A 9 10.84 5.16 35.54
C LEU A 9 10.91 5.27 34.00
N PRO A 10 11.14 6.44 33.39
CA PRO A 10 11.29 6.54 31.92
C PRO A 10 12.42 5.65 31.36
N GLU A 11 13.55 5.55 32.08
CA GLU A 11 14.68 4.70 31.68
C GLU A 11 14.31 3.21 31.71
N LEU A 12 13.61 2.76 32.75
CA LEU A 12 13.13 1.38 32.83
C LEU A 12 12.13 1.09 31.73
N ASN A 13 11.19 1.99 31.49
CA ASN A 13 10.21 1.84 30.42
C ASN A 13 10.88 1.77 29.05
N GLU A 14 11.87 2.60 28.75
CA GLU A 14 12.63 2.54 27.51
C GLU A 14 13.29 1.16 27.31
N ILE A 15 13.93 0.63 28.38
CA ILE A 15 14.53 -0.70 28.32
C ILE A 15 13.47 -1.78 28.07
N LEU A 16 12.31 -1.71 28.74
CA LEU A 16 11.22 -2.67 28.54
C LEU A 16 10.61 -2.57 27.13
N GLU A 17 10.50 -1.35 26.58
CA GLU A 17 9.94 -1.11 25.25
C GLU A 17 10.88 -1.52 24.11
N THR A 18 12.18 -1.29 24.26
CA THR A 18 13.19 -1.54 23.22
C THR A 18 13.76 -2.96 23.25
N SER A 19 13.53 -3.71 24.35
CA SER A 19 14.05 -5.06 24.48
C SER A 19 13.23 -6.06 23.65
N ASP A 20 13.95 -7.06 23.12
CA ASP A 20 13.36 -8.19 22.40
C ASP A 20 12.25 -8.88 23.23
N SER A 21 11.13 -9.21 22.58
CA SER A 21 9.96 -9.85 23.23
C SER A 21 10.29 -11.17 23.95
N ASN A 22 11.28 -11.92 23.48
CA ASN A 22 11.73 -13.16 24.09
C ASN A 22 12.81 -12.99 25.15
N ARG A 23 13.38 -11.79 25.26
CA ARG A 23 14.45 -11.53 26.23
C ARG A 23 13.86 -11.36 27.62
N LEU A 24 14.38 -12.13 28.57
CA LEU A 24 14.00 -12.00 29.97
C LEU A 24 14.74 -10.80 30.58
N ILE A 25 14.01 -9.91 31.24
CA ILE A 25 14.57 -8.78 31.99
C ILE A 25 14.31 -9.03 33.45
N ILE A 26 15.35 -9.00 34.28
CA ILE A 26 15.29 -9.19 35.71
C ILE A 26 15.70 -7.89 36.41
N VAL A 27 14.85 -7.39 37.27
CA VAL A 27 15.07 -6.15 38.00
C VAL A 27 15.17 -6.43 39.51
N ASP A 28 16.35 -6.19 40.10
CA ASP A 28 16.62 -6.29 41.52
C ASP A 28 16.34 -4.93 42.20
N PHE A 29 15.32 -4.90 43.04
CA PHE A 29 15.01 -3.74 43.88
C PHE A 29 15.73 -3.84 45.20
N PHE A 30 16.74 -3.00 45.40
CA PHE A 30 17.64 -3.04 46.54
C PHE A 30 17.74 -1.68 47.26
N ALA A 31 18.33 -1.69 48.46
CA ALA A 31 18.79 -0.49 49.16
C ALA A 31 20.19 -0.71 49.75
N ASN A 32 20.99 0.35 49.88
CA ASN A 32 22.37 0.25 50.39
C ASN A 32 22.46 -0.23 51.84
N TRP A 33 21.48 0.08 52.64
CA TRP A 33 21.39 -0.32 54.06
C TRP A 33 20.84 -1.76 54.24
N CYS A 34 20.28 -2.36 53.21
CA CYS A 34 19.66 -3.69 53.24
C CYS A 34 20.71 -4.79 53.30
N GLY A 35 20.85 -5.47 54.45
CA GLY A 35 21.79 -6.59 54.65
C GLY A 35 21.57 -7.77 53.69
N PRO A 36 20.33 -8.30 53.58
CA PRO A 36 20.01 -9.36 52.61
C PRO A 36 20.30 -8.99 51.17
N CYS A 37 20.12 -7.71 50.76
CA CYS A 37 20.44 -7.24 49.42
C CYS A 37 21.95 -7.36 49.13
N ARG A 38 22.78 -6.98 50.11
CA ARG A 38 24.25 -7.14 49.97
C ARG A 38 24.69 -8.59 49.84
N MET A 39 24.01 -9.50 50.56
CA MET A 39 24.34 -10.93 50.48
C MET A 39 24.01 -11.54 49.12
N ILE A 40 22.89 -11.17 48.47
CA ILE A 40 22.48 -11.74 47.18
C ILE A 40 23.18 -11.09 46.00
N SER A 41 23.70 -9.86 46.13
CA SER A 41 24.28 -9.09 45.00
C SER A 41 25.39 -9.84 44.25
N PRO A 42 26.38 -10.53 44.93
CA PRO A 42 27.38 -11.32 44.20
C PRO A 42 26.77 -12.48 43.41
N ALA A 43 25.73 -13.12 43.94
CA ALA A 43 25.02 -14.18 43.21
C ALA A 43 24.26 -13.63 42.02
N PHE A 44 23.62 -12.48 42.14
CA PHE A 44 22.92 -11.82 41.03
C PHE A 44 23.88 -11.42 39.91
N GLU A 45 25.09 -10.97 40.25
CA GLU A 45 26.14 -10.70 39.26
C GLU A 45 26.63 -11.99 38.56
N ARG A 46 26.81 -13.10 39.27
CA ARG A 46 27.14 -14.41 38.65
C ARG A 46 26.03 -14.86 37.71
N MET A 47 24.75 -14.75 38.12
CA MET A 47 23.61 -15.09 37.25
C MET A 47 23.61 -14.27 35.97
N SER A 48 23.99 -12.98 35.99
CA SER A 48 24.08 -12.14 34.78
C SER A 48 25.13 -12.62 33.78
N MET A 49 26.17 -13.32 34.24
CA MET A 49 27.17 -13.95 33.39
C MET A 49 26.70 -15.30 32.88
N GLU A 50 26.01 -16.10 33.72
CA GLU A 50 25.48 -17.43 33.35
C GLU A 50 24.35 -17.33 32.32
N PHE A 51 23.42 -16.40 32.53
CA PHE A 51 22.23 -16.20 31.65
C PHE A 51 22.43 -15.05 30.65
N GLY A 52 23.43 -15.17 29.78
CA GLY A 52 23.87 -14.10 28.88
C GLY A 52 22.79 -13.55 27.91
N ASN A 53 21.69 -14.31 27.68
CA ASN A 53 20.54 -13.87 26.89
C ASN A 53 19.42 -13.22 27.73
N ALA A 54 19.70 -12.88 29.00
CA ALA A 54 18.82 -12.07 29.84
C ALA A 54 19.46 -10.69 30.11
N THR A 55 18.65 -9.73 30.49
CA THR A 55 19.08 -8.40 30.93
C THR A 55 18.89 -8.30 32.44
N PHE A 56 19.97 -7.95 33.15
CA PHE A 56 19.96 -7.81 34.60
C PHE A 56 20.07 -6.34 34.98
N LEU A 57 19.08 -5.84 35.71
CA LEU A 57 18.95 -4.46 36.14
C LEU A 57 18.92 -4.38 37.68
N LYS A 58 19.43 -3.28 38.22
CA LYS A 58 19.31 -2.92 39.66
C LYS A 58 18.59 -1.59 39.78
N VAL A 59 17.69 -1.49 40.75
CA VAL A 59 16.96 -0.26 41.11
C VAL A 59 17.16 0.03 42.57
N ASN A 60 17.81 1.14 42.88
CA ASN A 60 17.94 1.60 44.27
C ASN A 60 16.62 2.26 44.72
N THR A 61 15.95 1.63 45.70
CA THR A 61 14.63 2.04 46.17
C THR A 61 14.63 3.39 46.87
N ASP A 62 15.76 3.83 47.42
CA ASP A 62 15.90 5.12 48.07
C ASP A 62 15.96 6.27 47.05
N LEU A 63 16.48 5.99 45.84
CA LEU A 63 16.71 6.98 44.79
C LEU A 63 15.61 6.99 43.74
N ALA A 64 15.10 5.81 43.32
CA ALA A 64 14.13 5.63 42.24
C ALA A 64 12.69 5.48 42.75
N ARG A 65 12.19 6.48 43.49
CA ARG A 65 10.86 6.44 44.13
C ARG A 65 9.70 6.27 43.15
N ASP A 66 9.80 6.84 41.97
CA ASP A 66 8.82 6.70 40.87
C ASP A 66 8.68 5.24 40.42
N VAL A 67 9.80 4.51 40.30
CA VAL A 67 9.82 3.07 39.94
C VAL A 67 9.23 2.25 41.09
N VAL A 68 9.62 2.52 42.31
CA VAL A 68 9.11 1.83 43.52
C VAL A 68 7.60 1.97 43.66
N MET A 69 7.06 3.16 43.45
CA MET A 69 5.62 3.42 43.49
C MET A 69 4.89 2.69 42.34
N ARG A 70 5.44 2.75 41.14
CA ARG A 70 4.84 2.12 39.95
C ARG A 70 4.66 0.61 40.11
N TYR A 71 5.63 -0.07 40.72
CA TYR A 71 5.62 -1.53 40.90
C TYR A 71 5.25 -1.96 42.33
N SER A 72 4.82 -1.03 43.19
CA SER A 72 4.35 -1.28 44.56
C SER A 72 5.36 -2.09 45.38
N ILE A 73 6.66 -1.74 45.32
CA ILE A 73 7.72 -2.44 46.03
C ILE A 73 7.63 -2.09 47.53
N SER A 74 7.37 -3.08 48.38
CA SER A 74 7.19 -2.93 49.82
C SER A 74 8.26 -3.64 50.67
N ALA A 75 9.13 -4.42 50.08
CA ALA A 75 10.19 -5.17 50.73
C ALA A 75 11.42 -5.31 49.87
N MET A 76 12.61 -5.38 50.47
CA MET A 76 13.88 -5.56 49.75
C MET A 76 14.67 -6.76 50.31
N PRO A 77 15.38 -7.53 49.41
CA PRO A 77 15.32 -7.42 47.98
C PRO A 77 14.01 -7.97 47.40
N THR A 78 13.52 -7.37 46.33
CA THR A 78 12.45 -7.92 45.48
C THR A 78 12.94 -7.96 44.05
N PHE A 79 12.73 -9.11 43.38
CA PHE A 79 13.10 -9.34 42.00
C PHE A 79 11.83 -9.39 41.16
N LEU A 80 11.73 -8.54 40.12
CA LEU A 80 10.67 -8.61 39.14
C LEU A 80 11.21 -9.14 37.82
N PHE A 81 10.43 -9.99 37.19
CA PHE A 81 10.77 -10.63 35.92
C PHE A 81 9.82 -10.14 34.83
N PHE A 82 10.38 -9.63 33.74
CA PHE A 82 9.62 -9.12 32.62
C PHE A 82 9.95 -9.90 31.34
N LYS A 83 8.93 -10.18 30.54
CA LYS A 83 9.05 -10.75 29.21
C LYS A 83 7.94 -10.18 28.34
N ASN A 84 8.23 -9.85 27.10
CA ASN A 84 7.27 -9.23 26.19
C ASN A 84 6.58 -8.00 26.83
N LYS A 85 7.40 -7.10 27.43
CA LYS A 85 6.95 -5.85 28.08
C LYS A 85 6.03 -6.05 29.31
N GLN A 86 5.71 -7.28 29.69
CA GLN A 86 4.84 -7.61 30.81
C GLN A 86 5.60 -8.23 31.97
N GLN A 87 5.20 -7.92 33.20
CA GLN A 87 5.70 -8.63 34.36
C GLN A 87 5.13 -10.06 34.35
N VAL A 88 6.04 -11.06 34.29
CA VAL A 88 5.67 -12.47 34.21
C VAL A 88 5.86 -13.23 35.52
N ASP A 89 6.69 -12.70 36.44
CA ASP A 89 6.93 -13.32 37.76
C ASP A 89 7.53 -12.34 38.75
N SER A 90 7.60 -12.74 40.02
CA SER A 90 8.29 -11.99 41.10
C SER A 90 8.83 -12.92 42.17
N VAL A 91 10.00 -12.56 42.75
CA VAL A 91 10.57 -13.25 43.90
C VAL A 91 10.88 -12.22 44.98
N ARG A 92 10.43 -12.43 46.23
CA ARG A 92 10.74 -11.58 47.38
C ARG A 92 11.75 -12.26 48.28
N GLY A 93 12.72 -11.48 48.74
CA GLY A 93 13.80 -11.94 49.62
C GLY A 93 15.02 -12.48 48.89
N ALA A 94 16.14 -12.65 49.64
CA ALA A 94 17.45 -13.07 49.10
C ALA A 94 17.55 -14.57 48.93
N ASN A 95 16.64 -15.20 48.25
CA ASN A 95 16.61 -16.64 47.98
C ASN A 95 17.18 -16.93 46.58
N GLU A 96 18.47 -17.26 46.51
CA GLU A 96 19.23 -17.57 45.28
C GLU A 96 18.55 -18.66 44.46
N SER A 97 18.15 -19.77 45.11
CA SER A 97 17.55 -20.93 44.42
C SER A 97 16.19 -20.57 43.78
N ALA A 98 15.37 -19.76 44.47
CA ALA A 98 14.11 -19.29 43.94
C ALA A 98 14.31 -18.37 42.73
N ILE A 99 15.30 -17.49 42.78
CA ILE A 99 15.63 -16.56 41.67
C ILE A 99 16.10 -17.37 40.46
N ILE A 100 17.05 -18.32 40.63
CA ILE A 100 17.55 -19.19 39.54
C ILE A 100 16.41 -20.03 38.96
N SER A 101 15.56 -20.62 39.79
CA SER A 101 14.41 -21.41 39.34
C SER A 101 13.45 -20.55 38.49
N THR A 102 13.17 -19.32 38.90
CA THR A 102 12.32 -18.40 38.18
C THR A 102 12.99 -17.92 36.87
N ILE A 103 14.31 -17.65 36.91
CA ILE A 103 15.05 -17.37 35.68
C ILE A 103 14.90 -18.55 34.70
N ARG A 104 15.22 -19.78 35.10
CA ARG A 104 15.16 -20.98 34.23
C ARG A 104 13.75 -21.23 33.67
N LYS A 105 12.72 -20.93 34.43
CA LYS A 105 11.32 -21.05 34.00
C LYS A 105 10.99 -20.14 32.81
N HIS A 106 11.53 -18.93 32.77
CA HIS A 106 11.22 -17.92 31.77
C HIS A 106 12.36 -17.65 30.77
N TYR A 107 13.58 -18.16 31.06
CA TYR A 107 14.77 -17.95 30.24
C TYR A 107 14.70 -18.72 28.93
N SER A 108 15.02 -18.02 27.85
CA SER A 108 15.24 -18.64 26.54
C SER A 108 16.74 -18.63 26.24
N SER A 109 17.35 -19.80 26.17
CA SER A 109 18.77 -19.94 25.81
C SER A 109 19.05 -19.59 24.34
N THR A 110 18.04 -19.66 23.52
CA THR A 110 18.13 -19.24 22.12
C THR A 110 17.89 -17.73 22.09
N PRO A 111 18.85 -16.91 21.62
CA PRO A 111 18.56 -15.51 21.32
C PRO A 111 17.33 -15.48 20.41
N ALA A 112 16.38 -14.60 20.67
CA ALA A 112 15.34 -14.38 19.71
C ALA A 112 16.03 -13.99 18.40
N ASN A 113 15.72 -14.68 17.33
CA ASN A 113 16.24 -14.29 16.03
C ASN A 113 15.66 -12.90 15.70
N PRO A 114 16.46 -11.84 15.71
CA PRO A 114 15.95 -10.50 15.45
C PRO A 114 15.28 -10.39 14.07
N ASN A 115 15.54 -11.38 13.22
CA ASN A 115 14.97 -11.52 11.89
C ASN A 115 13.82 -12.56 11.83
N ALA A 116 13.31 -13.04 12.97
CA ALA A 116 12.08 -13.82 12.99
C ALA A 116 10.89 -12.90 12.70
N ALA A 117 10.11 -13.23 11.67
CA ALA A 117 8.96 -12.44 11.26
C ALA A 117 7.81 -12.55 12.27
N SER A 118 7.16 -11.43 12.61
CA SER A 118 5.88 -11.43 13.30
C SER A 118 4.78 -12.01 12.39
N ASP A 119 3.58 -12.22 12.92
CA ASP A 119 2.49 -12.78 12.11
C ASP A 119 1.99 -11.77 11.08
N GLU A 120 1.99 -10.47 11.40
CA GLU A 120 1.71 -9.38 10.45
C GLU A 120 2.76 -9.33 9.34
N GLU A 121 4.05 -9.40 9.70
CA GLU A 121 5.14 -9.43 8.72
C GLU A 121 5.06 -10.68 7.83
N LYS A 122 4.72 -11.85 8.36
CA LYS A 122 4.51 -13.07 7.56
C LYS A 122 3.39 -12.89 6.55
N LYS A 123 2.24 -12.36 6.99
CA LYS A 123 1.10 -12.07 6.11
C LYS A 123 1.47 -11.07 5.01
N PHE A 124 2.26 -10.06 5.33
CA PHE A 124 2.78 -9.13 4.33
C PHE A 124 3.71 -9.82 3.34
N LEU A 125 4.64 -10.66 3.82
CA LEU A 125 5.63 -11.36 3.00
C LEU A 125 5.01 -12.46 2.11
N GLU A 126 3.87 -13.04 2.48
CA GLU A 126 3.14 -14.02 1.65
C GLU A 126 2.80 -13.47 0.26
N ARG A 127 2.59 -12.16 0.15
CA ARG A 127 2.33 -11.46 -1.13
C ARG A 127 3.43 -11.66 -2.16
N PHE A 128 4.66 -11.92 -1.73
CA PHE A 128 5.85 -12.01 -2.58
C PHE A 128 6.13 -13.42 -3.11
N VAL A 129 5.44 -14.46 -2.61
CA VAL A 129 5.78 -15.85 -2.95
C VAL A 129 5.29 -16.23 -4.35
N GLY A 130 4.10 -15.82 -4.74
CA GLY A 130 3.43 -16.28 -5.97
C GLY A 130 4.13 -15.89 -7.28
N TYR A 131 4.87 -14.79 -7.29
CA TYR A 131 5.50 -14.26 -8.51
C TYR A 131 6.69 -15.11 -9.02
N THR A 132 7.26 -15.95 -8.17
CA THR A 132 8.31 -16.90 -8.59
C THR A 132 7.78 -17.95 -9.55
N GLU A 133 6.55 -18.42 -9.34
CA GLU A 133 5.91 -19.39 -10.25
C GLU A 133 5.56 -18.76 -11.60
N LEU A 134 5.08 -17.51 -11.60
CA LEU A 134 4.85 -16.74 -12.83
C LEU A 134 6.13 -16.67 -13.68
N ARG A 135 7.29 -16.44 -13.07
CA ARG A 135 8.57 -16.36 -13.79
C ARG A 135 9.04 -17.68 -14.37
N LYS A 136 8.67 -18.82 -13.79
CA LYS A 136 8.96 -20.14 -14.37
C LYS A 136 8.26 -20.34 -15.71
N MET A 137 7.02 -19.86 -15.86
CA MET A 137 6.29 -19.94 -17.13
C MET A 137 7.02 -19.18 -18.26
N HIS A 138 7.71 -18.09 -17.95
CA HIS A 138 8.48 -17.34 -18.96
C HIS A 138 9.75 -18.07 -19.42
N THR A 139 10.17 -19.14 -18.77
CA THR A 139 11.31 -19.97 -19.18
C THR A 139 10.90 -21.24 -19.93
N ASP A 140 9.60 -21.52 -20.01
CA ASP A 140 9.06 -22.64 -20.74
C ASP A 140 9.25 -22.47 -22.25
N GLU A 141 9.86 -23.45 -22.91
CA GLU A 141 10.20 -23.36 -24.34
C GLU A 141 8.96 -23.37 -25.24
N VAL A 142 7.87 -24.01 -24.82
CA VAL A 142 6.60 -23.99 -25.57
C VAL A 142 6.01 -22.57 -25.53
N PHE A 143 5.99 -21.95 -24.34
CA PHE A 143 5.48 -20.58 -24.23
C PHE A 143 6.36 -19.58 -24.97
N LYS A 144 7.68 -19.73 -24.94
CA LYS A 144 8.59 -18.90 -25.73
C LYS A 144 8.40 -19.10 -27.23
N ALA A 145 8.16 -20.32 -27.69
CA ALA A 145 7.86 -20.59 -29.09
C ALA A 145 6.55 -19.93 -29.55
N LEU A 146 5.50 -19.99 -28.70
CA LEU A 146 4.24 -19.26 -28.95
C LEU A 146 4.47 -17.75 -29.00
N ALA A 147 5.27 -17.19 -28.09
CA ALA A 147 5.59 -15.77 -28.11
C ALA A 147 6.37 -15.37 -29.37
N ARG A 148 7.34 -16.18 -29.82
CA ARG A 148 8.07 -15.94 -31.06
C ARG A 148 7.15 -15.94 -32.31
N SER A 149 6.08 -16.73 -32.30
CA SER A 149 5.15 -16.78 -33.43
C SER A 149 4.28 -15.54 -33.61
N VAL A 150 4.20 -14.68 -32.59
CA VAL A 150 3.41 -13.44 -32.64
C VAL A 150 4.27 -12.17 -32.66
N MET A 151 5.57 -12.30 -32.34
CA MET A 151 6.51 -11.17 -32.37
C MET A 151 6.82 -10.74 -33.81
N PRO A 152 7.27 -9.48 -34.01
CA PRO A 152 7.83 -9.06 -35.28
C PRO A 152 9.00 -9.95 -35.71
N ASP A 153 9.08 -10.24 -37.00
CA ASP A 153 10.10 -11.13 -37.58
C ASP A 153 11.53 -10.63 -37.34
N GLY A 154 12.44 -11.56 -37.13
CA GLY A 154 13.87 -11.30 -37.09
C GLY A 154 14.38 -10.64 -35.82
N ILE A 155 13.56 -10.40 -34.79
CA ILE A 155 13.98 -9.77 -33.53
C ILE A 155 15.12 -10.54 -32.82
N SER A 156 14.96 -11.87 -32.70
CA SER A 156 15.98 -12.71 -32.03
C SER A 156 17.28 -12.75 -32.84
N ASP A 157 17.21 -12.88 -34.17
CA ASP A 157 18.38 -12.89 -35.05
C ASP A 157 19.17 -11.57 -34.99
N ARG A 158 18.46 -10.45 -34.89
CA ARG A 158 19.08 -9.11 -34.76
C ARG A 158 19.83 -8.96 -33.44
N LEU A 159 19.27 -9.46 -32.34
CA LEU A 159 19.92 -9.47 -31.03
C LEU A 159 21.14 -10.41 -31.02
N GLU A 160 21.03 -11.60 -31.64
CA GLU A 160 22.13 -12.56 -31.78
C GLU A 160 23.26 -12.01 -32.66
N SER A 161 22.94 -11.25 -33.71
CA SER A 161 23.92 -10.59 -34.57
C SER A 161 24.62 -9.39 -33.90
N GLY A 162 24.20 -9.04 -32.68
CA GLY A 162 24.83 -7.98 -31.88
C GLY A 162 24.32 -6.57 -32.16
N GLU A 163 23.12 -6.43 -32.74
CA GLU A 163 22.48 -5.11 -32.85
C GLU A 163 22.30 -4.46 -31.47
N ASP A 164 22.05 -3.16 -31.45
CA ASP A 164 21.89 -2.42 -30.21
C ASP A 164 20.64 -2.89 -29.45
N GLU A 165 20.85 -3.51 -28.27
CA GLU A 165 19.77 -4.04 -27.41
C GLU A 165 18.71 -2.99 -27.07
N LYS A 166 19.10 -1.72 -26.83
CA LYS A 166 18.14 -0.64 -26.53
C LYS A 166 17.26 -0.32 -27.74
N LYS A 167 17.81 -0.30 -28.94
CA LYS A 167 17.05 -0.02 -30.14
C LYS A 167 16.01 -1.12 -30.38
N VAL A 168 16.43 -2.37 -30.32
CA VAL A 168 15.52 -3.53 -30.51
C VAL A 168 14.45 -3.56 -29.41
N LEU A 169 14.82 -3.26 -28.17
CA LEU A 169 13.89 -3.19 -27.04
C LEU A 169 12.85 -2.08 -27.21
N GLN A 170 13.24 -0.90 -27.72
CA GLN A 170 12.29 0.18 -28.03
C GLN A 170 11.31 -0.21 -29.13
N GLU A 171 11.76 -0.87 -30.18
CA GLU A 171 10.90 -1.37 -31.24
C GLU A 171 9.89 -2.42 -30.71
N LEU A 172 10.33 -3.31 -29.81
CA LEU A 172 9.43 -4.26 -29.14
C LEU A 172 8.39 -3.57 -28.29
N LEU A 173 8.79 -2.53 -27.52
CA LEU A 173 7.87 -1.73 -26.72
C LEU A 173 6.84 -1.01 -27.61
N ASP A 174 7.30 -0.36 -28.69
CA ASP A 174 6.43 0.35 -29.62
C ASP A 174 5.41 -0.58 -30.25
N TRP A 175 5.85 -1.72 -30.75
CA TRP A 175 4.98 -2.77 -31.31
C TRP A 175 4.00 -3.30 -30.25
N PHE A 176 4.48 -3.66 -29.06
CA PHE A 176 3.64 -4.23 -28.01
C PHE A 176 2.54 -3.27 -27.56
N LYS A 177 2.87 -1.98 -27.42
CA LYS A 177 1.95 -0.94 -26.99
C LYS A 177 0.93 -0.55 -28.04
N ASN A 178 1.37 -0.43 -29.30
CA ASN A 178 0.55 0.20 -30.34
C ASN A 178 -0.19 -0.82 -31.23
N ASP A 179 0.40 -2.01 -31.42
CA ASP A 179 -0.08 -2.98 -32.42
C ASP A 179 -0.56 -4.30 -31.80
N PHE A 180 -0.05 -4.69 -30.61
CA PHE A 180 -0.27 -6.04 -30.09
C PHE A 180 -1.19 -6.08 -28.87
N PHE A 181 -0.95 -5.27 -27.82
CA PHE A 181 -1.63 -5.43 -26.56
C PHE A 181 -2.46 -4.20 -26.18
N ALA A 182 -3.74 -4.39 -25.81
CA ALA A 182 -4.67 -3.32 -25.53
C ALA A 182 -4.90 -3.14 -24.03
N TRP A 183 -5.01 -1.90 -23.57
CA TRP A 183 -5.41 -1.62 -22.19
C TRP A 183 -6.90 -1.91 -21.99
N PHE A 184 -7.21 -2.74 -21.00
CA PHE A 184 -8.59 -3.00 -20.60
C PHE A 184 -9.06 -1.95 -19.59
N ASP A 185 -9.96 -1.09 -20.01
CA ASP A 185 -10.64 -0.13 -19.12
C ASP A 185 -12.02 -0.68 -18.74
N ARG A 186 -12.97 -0.62 -19.66
CA ARG A 186 -14.33 -1.14 -19.53
C ARG A 186 -14.78 -1.79 -20.85
N PRO A 187 -15.54 -2.89 -20.81
CA PRO A 187 -15.95 -3.55 -22.02
C PRO A 187 -17.03 -2.75 -22.77
N THR A 188 -16.99 -2.86 -24.09
CA THR A 188 -18.10 -2.47 -24.95
C THR A 188 -19.01 -3.68 -25.14
N CYS A 189 -20.30 -3.49 -24.95
CA CYS A 189 -21.27 -4.58 -25.07
C CYS A 189 -21.34 -5.07 -26.53
N PRO A 190 -21.12 -6.37 -26.80
CA PRO A 190 -21.15 -6.89 -28.15
C PRO A 190 -22.57 -6.91 -28.76
N LYS A 191 -23.63 -6.78 -27.93
CA LYS A 191 -25.01 -6.80 -28.40
C LYS A 191 -25.56 -5.43 -28.78
N CYS A 192 -25.26 -4.39 -27.99
CA CYS A 192 -25.81 -3.06 -28.22
C CYS A 192 -24.76 -1.98 -28.45
N THR A 193 -23.48 -2.37 -28.51
CA THR A 193 -22.32 -1.49 -28.77
C THR A 193 -22.12 -0.35 -27.75
N LEU A 194 -22.86 -0.34 -26.66
CA LEU A 194 -22.68 0.64 -25.59
C LEU A 194 -21.47 0.26 -24.72
N LYS A 195 -20.64 1.23 -24.38
CA LYS A 195 -19.56 1.06 -23.40
C LYS A 195 -20.17 1.01 -22.01
N CYS A 196 -19.81 -0.01 -21.21
CA CYS A 196 -20.27 -0.11 -19.81
C CYS A 196 -19.74 1.04 -18.97
N THR A 197 -20.62 1.61 -18.14
CA THR A 197 -20.26 2.67 -17.20
C THR A 197 -20.03 2.14 -15.78
N THR A 198 -20.57 0.94 -15.46
CA THR A 198 -20.42 0.28 -14.17
C THR A 198 -19.04 -0.35 -14.02
N GLU A 199 -18.60 -0.50 -12.77
CA GLU A 199 -17.41 -1.30 -12.46
C GLU A 199 -17.72 -2.80 -12.49
N GLY A 200 -16.66 -3.59 -12.74
CA GLY A 200 -16.75 -5.04 -12.68
C GLY A 200 -16.99 -5.54 -11.27
N LEU A 201 -18.02 -6.35 -11.11
CA LEU A 201 -18.29 -7.09 -9.89
C LEU A 201 -17.36 -8.31 -9.81
N ASN A 202 -17.03 -8.75 -8.59
CA ASN A 202 -16.26 -9.98 -8.44
C ASN A 202 -17.12 -11.19 -8.82
N GLY A 203 -16.73 -11.88 -9.90
CA GLY A 203 -17.35 -13.12 -10.36
C GLY A 203 -16.56 -14.36 -9.95
N THR A 204 -17.23 -15.51 -9.96
CA THR A 204 -16.55 -16.81 -9.78
C THR A 204 -16.00 -17.26 -11.12
N PRO A 205 -14.69 -17.57 -11.23
CA PRO A 205 -14.11 -18.09 -12.46
C PRO A 205 -14.73 -19.43 -12.89
N THR A 206 -15.04 -19.57 -14.17
CA THR A 206 -15.44 -20.84 -14.78
C THR A 206 -14.26 -21.81 -14.81
N LYS A 207 -14.50 -23.06 -15.20
CA LYS A 207 -13.42 -24.03 -15.36
C LYS A 207 -12.40 -23.59 -16.41
N GLU A 208 -12.87 -23.15 -17.57
CA GLU A 208 -12.01 -22.68 -18.67
C GLU A 208 -11.18 -21.45 -18.26
N GLU A 209 -11.78 -20.51 -17.52
CA GLU A 209 -11.07 -19.34 -17.02
C GLU A 209 -9.99 -19.73 -15.99
N LYS A 210 -10.26 -20.73 -15.13
CA LYS A 210 -9.27 -21.30 -14.19
C LYS A 210 -8.14 -22.02 -14.91
N ASP A 211 -8.47 -22.79 -15.95
CA ASP A 211 -7.48 -23.49 -16.77
C ASP A 211 -6.53 -22.49 -17.46
N GLY A 212 -7.00 -21.27 -17.81
CA GLY A 212 -6.19 -20.14 -18.26
C GLY A 212 -5.51 -19.34 -17.14
N GLY A 213 -5.52 -19.84 -15.91
CA GLY A 213 -4.86 -19.21 -14.76
C GLY A 213 -5.61 -18.03 -14.15
N ALA A 214 -6.92 -17.83 -14.46
CA ALA A 214 -7.68 -16.75 -13.84
C ALA A 214 -8.05 -17.09 -12.40
N GLY A 215 -7.38 -16.43 -11.46
CA GLY A 215 -7.74 -16.48 -10.04
C GLY A 215 -8.90 -15.55 -9.67
N ARG A 216 -9.19 -14.56 -10.50
CA ARG A 216 -10.24 -13.55 -10.33
C ARG A 216 -10.88 -13.24 -11.67
N VAL A 217 -12.18 -12.94 -11.66
CA VAL A 217 -12.94 -12.49 -12.84
C VAL A 217 -13.74 -11.24 -12.44
N GLU A 218 -13.69 -10.23 -13.29
CA GLU A 218 -14.56 -9.06 -13.17
C GLU A 218 -15.76 -9.24 -14.11
N VAL A 219 -16.95 -9.06 -13.58
CA VAL A 219 -18.21 -9.21 -14.30
C VAL A 219 -18.83 -7.84 -14.49
N TYR A 220 -19.11 -7.48 -15.73
CA TYR A 220 -19.70 -6.22 -16.12
C TYR A 220 -21.11 -6.46 -16.66
N ILE A 221 -22.04 -5.62 -16.24
CA ILE A 221 -23.42 -5.65 -16.74
C ILE A 221 -23.63 -4.46 -17.65
N CYS A 222 -24.13 -4.71 -18.85
CA CYS A 222 -24.39 -3.66 -19.83
C CYS A 222 -25.54 -2.75 -19.35
N ASP A 223 -25.31 -1.45 -19.31
CA ASP A 223 -26.32 -0.47 -18.87
C ASP A 223 -27.53 -0.39 -19.83
N GLY A 224 -27.37 -0.80 -21.10
CA GLY A 224 -28.43 -0.72 -22.13
C GLY A 224 -29.25 -1.98 -22.27
N CYS A 225 -28.67 -3.17 -22.18
CA CYS A 225 -29.36 -4.44 -22.47
C CYS A 225 -29.19 -5.50 -21.38
N ASN A 226 -28.60 -5.18 -20.25
CA ASN A 226 -28.34 -6.08 -19.12
C ASN A 226 -27.52 -7.34 -19.47
N SER A 227 -26.81 -7.35 -20.59
CA SER A 227 -25.94 -8.46 -20.95
C SER A 227 -24.71 -8.49 -20.05
N GLU A 228 -24.37 -9.69 -19.58
CA GLU A 228 -23.15 -9.94 -18.82
C GLU A 228 -21.94 -10.03 -19.72
N MET A 229 -20.84 -9.37 -19.34
CA MET A 229 -19.52 -9.47 -19.93
C MET A 229 -18.51 -9.78 -18.85
N ARG A 230 -17.53 -10.60 -19.18
CA ARG A 230 -16.56 -11.13 -18.23
C ARG A 230 -15.16 -10.68 -18.61
N PHE A 231 -14.38 -10.30 -17.62
CA PHE A 231 -12.96 -10.01 -17.77
C PHE A 231 -12.16 -10.88 -16.78
N PRO A 232 -11.74 -12.08 -17.22
CA PRO A 232 -10.89 -12.96 -16.43
C PRO A 232 -9.48 -12.36 -16.31
N ARG A 233 -8.95 -12.30 -15.09
CA ARG A 233 -7.61 -11.83 -14.79
C ARG A 233 -6.64 -13.01 -14.95
N TYR A 234 -6.22 -13.25 -16.21
CA TYR A 234 -5.36 -14.37 -16.55
C TYR A 234 -3.92 -14.16 -16.07
N ASN A 235 -3.36 -15.20 -15.43
CA ASN A 235 -1.94 -15.25 -15.05
C ASN A 235 -1.11 -16.13 -16.01
N ASP A 236 -1.74 -16.97 -16.83
CA ASP A 236 -1.06 -17.73 -17.87
C ASP A 236 -0.66 -16.80 -19.02
N PRO A 237 0.65 -16.58 -19.26
CA PRO A 237 1.11 -15.66 -20.29
C PRO A 237 0.79 -16.16 -21.70
N SER A 238 0.63 -17.48 -21.93
CA SER A 238 0.20 -18.01 -23.24
C SER A 238 -1.25 -17.66 -23.56
N LYS A 239 -2.11 -17.59 -22.53
CA LYS A 239 -3.48 -17.11 -22.68
C LYS A 239 -3.51 -15.61 -22.98
N LEU A 240 -2.59 -14.84 -22.40
CA LEU A 240 -2.46 -13.41 -22.66
C LEU A 240 -2.00 -13.11 -24.11
N LEU A 241 -1.17 -13.97 -24.72
CA LEU A 241 -0.83 -13.88 -26.15
C LEU A 241 -2.06 -14.03 -27.06
N GLN A 242 -3.11 -14.74 -26.60
CA GLN A 242 -4.35 -14.94 -27.35
C GLN A 242 -5.36 -13.82 -27.13
N THR A 243 -5.49 -13.34 -25.88
CA THR A 243 -6.47 -12.31 -25.52
C THR A 243 -6.00 -10.90 -25.84
N CYS A 244 -4.70 -10.67 -25.88
CA CYS A 244 -4.03 -9.40 -26.22
C CYS A 244 -4.63 -8.19 -25.47
N THR A 245 -5.13 -8.39 -24.24
CA THR A 245 -5.75 -7.31 -23.47
C THR A 245 -5.58 -7.54 -21.97
N GLY A 246 -5.48 -6.46 -21.23
CA GLY A 246 -5.34 -6.50 -19.78
C GLY A 246 -5.04 -5.16 -19.15
N ARG A 247 -4.74 -5.18 -17.85
CA ARG A 247 -4.19 -4.05 -17.10
C ARG A 247 -2.70 -4.28 -16.84
N CYS A 248 -2.10 -3.47 -15.97
CA CYS A 248 -0.64 -3.50 -15.75
C CYS A 248 -0.09 -4.90 -15.45
N GLY A 249 -0.82 -5.72 -14.67
CA GLY A 249 -0.42 -7.10 -14.36
C GLY A 249 -0.30 -7.98 -15.59
N GLU A 250 -1.32 -8.01 -16.41
CA GLU A 250 -1.35 -8.76 -17.67
C GLU A 250 -0.34 -8.20 -18.67
N TRP A 251 -0.19 -6.87 -18.76
CA TRP A 251 0.78 -6.21 -19.64
C TRP A 251 2.22 -6.63 -19.31
N ALA A 252 2.64 -6.46 -18.06
CA ALA A 252 4.01 -6.79 -17.65
C ALA A 252 4.29 -8.31 -17.70
N ASN A 253 3.27 -9.15 -17.46
CA ASN A 253 3.37 -10.60 -17.55
C ASN A 253 3.56 -11.04 -19.01
N CYS A 254 2.69 -10.61 -19.91
CA CYS A 254 2.77 -10.95 -21.35
C CYS A 254 4.08 -10.42 -21.95
N PHE A 255 4.43 -9.17 -21.67
CA PHE A 255 5.67 -8.58 -22.18
C PHE A 255 6.92 -9.27 -21.63
N GLY A 256 6.89 -9.72 -20.37
CA GLY A 256 7.99 -10.51 -19.77
C GLY A 256 8.25 -11.83 -20.50
N LEU A 257 7.20 -12.50 -21.01
CA LEU A 257 7.34 -13.68 -21.87
C LEU A 257 7.92 -13.30 -23.24
N ILE A 258 7.45 -12.22 -23.86
CA ILE A 258 7.97 -11.68 -25.14
C ILE A 258 9.48 -11.40 -25.01
N LEU A 259 9.90 -10.70 -23.95
CA LEU A 259 11.32 -10.42 -23.69
C LEU A 259 12.15 -11.70 -23.54
N SER A 260 11.63 -12.70 -22.82
CA SER A 260 12.29 -13.99 -22.65
C SER A 260 12.41 -14.76 -23.97
N ALA A 261 11.36 -14.71 -24.80
CA ALA A 261 11.32 -15.33 -26.13
C ALA A 261 12.30 -14.66 -27.12
N ALA A 262 12.51 -13.35 -27.01
CA ALA A 262 13.50 -12.59 -27.77
C ALA A 262 14.95 -12.88 -27.34
N GLY A 263 15.17 -13.55 -26.21
CA GLY A 263 16.51 -13.80 -25.65
C GLY A 263 17.05 -12.70 -24.73
N LEU A 264 16.18 -11.77 -24.32
CA LEU A 264 16.51 -10.71 -23.38
C LEU A 264 16.29 -11.18 -21.94
N GLU A 265 17.34 -11.12 -21.11
CA GLU A 265 17.21 -11.43 -19.69
C GLU A 265 16.41 -10.32 -18.99
N ASN A 266 15.32 -10.72 -18.32
CA ASN A 266 14.37 -9.77 -17.77
C ASN A 266 13.87 -10.18 -16.40
N ARG A 267 13.34 -9.20 -15.65
CA ARG A 267 12.68 -9.35 -14.35
C ARG A 267 11.29 -8.74 -14.41
N PHE A 268 10.35 -9.35 -13.68
CA PHE A 268 9.06 -8.76 -13.37
C PHE A 268 9.19 -7.96 -12.07
N VAL A 269 8.78 -6.72 -12.03
CA VAL A 269 8.86 -5.87 -10.84
C VAL A 269 7.47 -5.63 -10.29
N LEU A 270 7.29 -5.98 -9.02
CA LEU A 270 6.08 -5.73 -8.24
C LEU A 270 6.29 -4.51 -7.35
N ASP A 271 5.49 -3.47 -7.53
CA ASP A 271 5.31 -2.41 -6.56
C ASP A 271 4.08 -2.72 -5.68
N THR A 272 4.27 -2.66 -4.36
CA THR A 272 3.21 -2.96 -3.38
C THR A 272 2.09 -1.91 -3.35
N THR A 273 2.29 -0.76 -3.97
CA THR A 273 1.30 0.33 -4.09
C THR A 273 0.52 0.28 -5.41
N ASP A 274 0.35 -0.94 -5.96
CA ASP A 274 -0.53 -1.27 -7.09
C ASP A 274 -0.02 -0.80 -8.47
N HIS A 275 1.23 -1.19 -8.79
CA HIS A 275 1.70 -1.19 -10.17
C HIS A 275 2.75 -2.29 -10.39
N VAL A 276 2.95 -2.68 -11.63
CA VAL A 276 3.96 -3.66 -12.03
C VAL A 276 4.55 -3.28 -13.39
N TRP A 277 5.82 -3.63 -13.58
CA TRP A 277 6.57 -3.39 -14.82
C TRP A 277 7.66 -4.44 -15.01
N ASN A 278 8.54 -4.24 -15.98
CA ASN A 278 9.68 -5.11 -16.22
C ASN A 278 11.01 -4.38 -16.02
N GLU A 279 12.05 -5.12 -15.79
CA GLU A 279 13.43 -4.68 -15.97
C GLU A 279 14.14 -5.62 -16.96
N VAL A 280 15.04 -5.07 -17.77
CA VAL A 280 15.84 -5.81 -18.74
C VAL A 280 17.32 -5.61 -18.43
N TYR A 281 18.08 -6.72 -18.43
CA TYR A 281 19.53 -6.65 -18.28
C TYR A 281 20.19 -6.40 -19.64
N LEU A 282 20.82 -5.25 -19.80
CA LEU A 282 21.57 -4.91 -20.98
C LEU A 282 23.00 -5.43 -20.85
N LYS A 283 23.36 -6.42 -21.67
CA LYS A 283 24.70 -7.07 -21.63
C LYS A 283 25.84 -6.11 -21.95
N LYS A 284 25.63 -5.20 -22.90
CA LYS A 284 26.63 -4.18 -23.28
C LYS A 284 26.85 -3.14 -22.19
N GLU A 285 25.80 -2.73 -21.49
CA GLU A 285 25.86 -1.74 -20.40
C GLU A 285 26.12 -2.40 -19.04
N GLN A 286 26.00 -3.71 -18.93
CA GLN A 286 26.14 -4.50 -17.71
C GLN A 286 25.27 -4.01 -16.53
N ARG A 287 24.04 -3.56 -16.84
CA ARG A 287 23.09 -3.07 -15.85
C ARG A 287 21.65 -3.44 -16.19
N TRP A 288 20.81 -3.41 -15.16
CA TRP A 288 19.35 -3.51 -15.29
C TRP A 288 18.76 -2.14 -15.62
N ILE A 289 17.89 -2.08 -16.61
CA ILE A 289 17.12 -0.90 -16.93
C ILE A 289 15.63 -1.11 -16.70
N HIS A 290 14.96 -0.05 -16.28
CA HIS A 290 13.51 0.03 -16.17
C HIS A 290 12.84 -0.07 -17.54
N VAL A 291 11.75 -0.85 -17.64
CA VAL A 291 10.95 -1.03 -18.85
C VAL A 291 9.48 -1.17 -18.48
N ASP A 292 8.65 -0.21 -18.85
CA ASP A 292 7.22 -0.26 -18.62
C ASP A 292 6.45 -0.36 -19.96
N PRO A 293 5.92 -1.54 -20.29
CA PRO A 293 5.16 -1.72 -21.54
C PRO A 293 3.83 -0.95 -21.53
N CYS A 294 3.22 -0.70 -20.37
CA CYS A 294 1.99 0.09 -20.29
C CYS A 294 2.23 1.52 -20.77
N GLU A 295 3.35 2.11 -20.38
CA GLU A 295 3.69 3.51 -20.65
C GLU A 295 4.59 3.68 -21.88
N ASN A 296 4.97 2.57 -22.53
CA ASN A 296 5.94 2.58 -23.66
C ASN A 296 7.22 3.37 -23.29
N THR A 297 7.81 3.01 -22.16
CA THR A 297 8.96 3.77 -21.66
C THR A 297 10.05 2.84 -21.14
N MET A 298 11.29 3.24 -21.31
CA MET A 298 12.45 2.56 -20.75
C MET A 298 13.46 3.54 -20.15
N ASP A 299 14.26 3.03 -19.21
CA ASP A 299 15.36 3.74 -18.55
C ASP A 299 14.95 5.05 -17.86
N ARG A 300 13.70 5.09 -17.35
CA ARG A 300 13.13 6.23 -16.62
C ARG A 300 12.63 5.82 -15.23
N PRO A 301 13.51 5.39 -14.32
CA PRO A 301 13.11 4.79 -13.05
C PRO A 301 12.32 5.72 -12.12
N LEU A 302 12.49 7.03 -12.21
CA LEU A 302 11.77 8.00 -11.38
C LEU A 302 10.39 8.40 -11.97
N LEU A 303 9.93 7.76 -13.05
CA LEU A 303 8.63 8.03 -13.66
C LEU A 303 7.48 7.98 -12.63
N TYR A 304 7.48 6.98 -11.77
CA TYR A 304 6.41 6.77 -10.80
C TYR A 304 6.42 7.80 -9.66
N THR A 305 7.60 8.04 -9.08
CA THR A 305 7.72 8.95 -7.94
C THR A 305 7.66 10.42 -8.35
N ARG A 306 8.24 10.77 -9.51
CA ARG A 306 8.28 12.16 -10.01
C ARG A 306 7.14 12.45 -10.97
N GLY A 307 6.94 11.60 -11.98
CA GLY A 307 5.92 11.81 -12.99
C GLY A 307 4.51 11.58 -12.43
N TRP A 308 4.27 10.47 -11.75
CA TRP A 308 2.95 10.11 -11.23
C TRP A 308 2.68 10.59 -9.80
N LYS A 309 3.68 11.13 -9.10
CA LYS A 309 3.61 11.52 -7.68
C LYS A 309 3.31 10.34 -6.74
N LYS A 310 3.67 9.13 -7.14
CA LYS A 310 3.39 7.92 -6.39
C LYS A 310 4.39 7.73 -5.24
N GLN A 311 3.93 7.30 -4.07
CA GLN A 311 4.78 6.97 -2.92
C GLN A 311 5.10 5.48 -2.94
N LEU A 312 6.21 5.11 -3.56
CA LEU A 312 6.65 3.72 -3.61
C LEU A 312 7.26 3.30 -2.27
N LYS A 313 6.88 2.11 -1.78
CA LYS A 313 7.38 1.56 -0.52
C LYS A 313 8.26 0.34 -0.72
N TYR A 314 7.81 -0.63 -1.49
CA TYR A 314 8.52 -1.88 -1.78
C TYR A 314 8.38 -2.22 -3.26
N CYS A 315 9.50 -2.26 -3.98
CA CYS A 315 9.58 -2.73 -5.35
C CYS A 315 10.46 -3.98 -5.40
N ILE A 316 9.83 -5.14 -5.60
CA ILE A 316 10.52 -6.43 -5.61
C ILE A 316 10.59 -6.95 -7.04
N ALA A 317 11.81 -7.18 -7.53
CA ALA A 317 12.09 -7.68 -8.86
C ALA A 317 12.30 -9.20 -8.85
N TYR A 318 11.64 -9.90 -9.75
CA TYR A 318 11.65 -11.35 -9.90
C TYR A 318 12.28 -11.73 -11.23
N GLY A 319 13.50 -12.25 -11.20
CA GLY A 319 14.14 -12.96 -12.31
C GLY A 319 13.63 -14.41 -12.39
N HIS A 320 14.18 -15.18 -13.32
CA HIS A 320 13.87 -16.61 -13.41
C HIS A 320 14.61 -17.41 -12.31
N ASP A 321 15.76 -16.95 -11.86
CA ASP A 321 16.65 -17.60 -10.90
C ASP A 321 17.07 -16.71 -9.71
N HIS A 322 16.50 -15.52 -9.58
CA HIS A 322 16.80 -14.60 -8.49
C HIS A 322 15.65 -13.66 -8.17
N VAL A 323 15.66 -13.11 -6.95
CA VAL A 323 14.71 -12.07 -6.48
C VAL A 323 15.51 -10.97 -5.78
N ALA A 324 15.13 -9.71 -5.99
CA ALA A 324 15.83 -8.57 -5.41
C ALA A 324 14.88 -7.44 -4.99
N ASP A 325 15.15 -6.81 -3.85
CA ASP A 325 14.58 -5.50 -3.54
C ASP A 325 15.30 -4.43 -4.38
N VAL A 326 14.55 -3.79 -5.26
CA VAL A 326 15.06 -2.77 -6.20
C VAL A 326 14.43 -1.40 -5.95
N THR A 327 13.74 -1.23 -4.83
CA THR A 327 13.01 -0.01 -4.49
C THR A 327 13.88 1.25 -4.65
N TRP A 328 15.15 1.17 -4.27
CA TRP A 328 16.08 2.29 -4.29
C TRP A 328 16.39 2.82 -5.70
N ARG A 329 16.18 2.02 -6.74
CA ARG A 329 16.25 2.50 -8.14
C ARG A 329 15.14 3.50 -8.46
N TYR A 330 13.98 3.34 -7.82
CA TYR A 330 12.73 4.03 -8.15
C TYR A 330 12.39 5.18 -7.22
N VAL A 331 13.19 5.43 -6.18
CA VAL A 331 12.97 6.50 -5.20
C VAL A 331 14.09 7.53 -5.24
N PHE A 332 13.77 8.74 -4.82
CA PHE A 332 14.73 9.84 -4.79
C PHE A 332 15.57 9.86 -3.51
N ASP A 333 14.97 9.53 -2.38
CA ASP A 333 15.59 9.56 -1.05
C ASP A 333 15.30 8.24 -0.32
N SER A 334 16.27 7.33 -0.41
CA SER A 334 16.16 6.01 0.23
C SER A 334 16.19 6.08 1.76
N LYS A 335 16.84 7.07 2.35
CA LYS A 335 16.93 7.24 3.80
C LYS A 335 15.59 7.66 4.37
N LYS A 336 14.93 8.62 3.72
CA LYS A 336 13.57 9.03 4.08
C LYS A 336 12.59 7.88 3.94
N LEU A 337 12.64 7.16 2.83
CA LEU A 337 11.81 5.98 2.59
C LEU A 337 11.91 4.96 3.71
N VAL A 338 13.13 4.56 4.10
CA VAL A 338 13.35 3.56 5.16
C VAL A 338 12.91 4.07 6.53
N ALA A 339 13.12 5.35 6.81
CA ALA A 339 12.80 5.91 8.12
C ALA A 339 11.29 6.16 8.34
N GLU A 340 10.56 6.55 7.30
CA GLU A 340 9.21 7.10 7.43
C GLU A 340 8.12 6.24 6.75
N GLU A 341 8.45 5.51 5.68
CA GLU A 341 7.44 4.91 4.80
C GLU A 341 7.45 3.37 4.79
N ARG A 342 8.58 2.71 5.07
CA ARG A 342 8.71 1.25 5.08
C ARG A 342 8.45 0.67 6.46
N ASN A 343 7.17 0.53 6.82
CA ASN A 343 6.72 0.11 8.14
C ASN A 343 5.99 -1.24 8.19
N GLU A 344 5.71 -1.88 7.04
CA GLU A 344 5.01 -3.16 7.00
C GLU A 344 5.89 -4.35 7.39
N VAL A 345 7.20 -4.24 7.18
CA VAL A 345 8.16 -5.29 7.53
C VAL A 345 9.51 -4.69 7.89
N ARG A 346 10.14 -5.20 8.96
CA ARG A 346 11.49 -4.80 9.35
C ARG A 346 12.49 -5.19 8.26
N GLN A 347 13.45 -4.31 7.98
CA GLN A 347 14.43 -4.50 6.89
C GLN A 347 15.17 -5.85 6.98
N GLY A 348 15.67 -6.23 8.16
CA GLY A 348 16.39 -7.50 8.34
C GLY A 348 15.49 -8.73 8.17
N VAL A 349 14.18 -8.62 8.44
CA VAL A 349 13.20 -9.67 8.19
C VAL A 349 12.96 -9.84 6.68
N LEU A 350 12.79 -8.74 5.96
CA LEU A 350 12.66 -8.74 4.50
C LEU A 350 13.91 -9.33 3.83
N GLU A 351 15.09 -8.87 4.20
CA GLU A 351 16.36 -9.38 3.66
C GLU A 351 16.53 -10.88 3.89
N ASN A 352 16.22 -11.36 5.10
CA ASN A 352 16.27 -12.81 5.41
C ASN A 352 15.24 -13.60 4.58
N PHE A 353 14.04 -13.04 4.38
CA PHE A 353 13.00 -13.66 3.56
C PHE A 353 13.44 -13.73 2.08
N LEU A 354 13.88 -12.62 1.50
CA LEU A 354 14.38 -12.58 0.12
C LEU A 354 15.61 -13.46 -0.07
N GLY A 355 16.51 -13.53 0.92
CA GLY A 355 17.65 -14.45 0.92
C GLY A 355 17.24 -15.92 0.84
N LYS A 356 16.22 -16.33 1.61
CA LYS A 356 15.66 -17.69 1.55
C LYS A 356 14.97 -17.97 0.22
N LEU A 357 14.26 -16.99 -0.32
CA LEU A 357 13.58 -17.09 -1.61
C LEU A 357 14.61 -17.24 -2.74
N ASN A 358 15.68 -16.44 -2.73
CA ASN A 358 16.81 -16.55 -3.64
C ASN A 358 17.50 -17.92 -3.57
N ALA A 359 17.78 -18.42 -2.37
CA ALA A 359 18.39 -19.72 -2.20
C ALA A 359 17.56 -20.86 -2.84
N ARG A 360 16.23 -20.78 -2.74
CA ARG A 360 15.31 -21.73 -3.41
C ARG A 360 15.36 -21.59 -4.93
N GLN A 361 15.34 -20.36 -5.44
CA GLN A 361 15.37 -20.08 -6.88
C GLN A 361 16.70 -20.54 -7.51
N MET A 362 17.82 -20.29 -6.83
CA MET A 362 19.15 -20.67 -7.27
C MET A 362 19.53 -22.13 -7.02
N ALA A 363 18.64 -22.95 -6.44
CA ALA A 363 18.98 -24.35 -6.07
C ALA A 363 19.47 -25.18 -7.28
N GLY A 364 18.95 -24.94 -8.48
CA GLY A 364 19.36 -25.61 -9.73
C GLY A 364 20.41 -24.85 -10.54
N ALA A 365 20.86 -23.67 -10.11
CA ALA A 365 21.82 -22.87 -10.86
C ALA A 365 23.26 -23.38 -10.67
N THR A 366 24.08 -23.26 -11.74
CA THR A 366 25.51 -23.58 -11.68
C THR A 366 26.26 -22.60 -10.75
N GLU A 367 27.40 -23.02 -10.22
CA GLU A 367 28.23 -22.16 -9.39
C GLU A 367 28.74 -20.91 -10.14
N GLU A 368 28.93 -21.03 -11.44
CA GLU A 368 29.27 -19.89 -12.32
C GLU A 368 28.11 -18.88 -12.35
N ARG A 369 26.88 -19.34 -12.57
CA ARG A 369 25.69 -18.47 -12.58
C ARG A 369 25.46 -17.82 -11.22
N LYS A 370 25.65 -18.52 -10.14
CA LYS A 370 25.54 -17.95 -8.78
C LYS A 370 26.55 -16.83 -8.55
N ARG A 371 27.81 -17.00 -9.00
CA ARG A 371 28.84 -15.95 -8.92
C ARG A 371 28.48 -14.76 -9.80
N GLU A 372 28.03 -15.01 -11.02
CA GLU A 372 27.57 -13.95 -11.92
C GLU A 372 26.47 -13.12 -11.28
N LEU A 373 25.41 -13.74 -10.76
CA LEU A 373 24.31 -13.05 -10.08
C LEU A 373 24.77 -12.27 -8.84
N ALA A 374 25.72 -12.83 -8.07
CA ALA A 374 26.28 -12.13 -6.92
C ALA A 374 27.06 -10.86 -7.36
N VAL A 375 27.89 -10.95 -8.38
CA VAL A 375 28.63 -9.79 -8.93
C VAL A 375 27.65 -8.74 -9.48
N ARG A 376 26.68 -9.17 -10.29
CA ARG A 376 25.64 -8.28 -10.82
C ARG A 376 24.88 -7.58 -9.71
N ARG A 377 24.55 -8.28 -8.61
CA ARG A 377 23.86 -7.67 -7.47
C ARG A 377 24.71 -6.61 -6.78
N VAL A 378 26.00 -6.83 -6.61
CA VAL A 378 26.89 -5.81 -6.04
C VAL A 378 26.96 -4.59 -6.96
N CYS A 379 27.16 -4.80 -8.26
CA CYS A 379 27.17 -3.69 -9.24
C CYS A 379 25.84 -2.93 -9.23
N GLU A 380 24.71 -3.62 -9.16
CA GLU A 380 23.38 -3.02 -9.10
C GLU A 380 23.18 -2.16 -7.83
N LEU A 381 23.62 -2.64 -6.67
CA LEU A 381 23.56 -1.86 -5.44
C LEU A 381 24.40 -0.59 -5.53
N MET A 382 25.61 -0.70 -6.07
CA MET A 382 26.49 0.47 -6.30
C MET A 382 25.86 1.44 -7.30
N GLU A 383 25.28 0.95 -8.40
CA GLU A 383 24.56 1.76 -9.39
C GLU A 383 23.43 2.56 -8.75
N MET A 384 22.58 1.92 -7.94
CA MET A 384 21.47 2.57 -7.26
C MET A 384 21.96 3.69 -6.32
N MET A 385 23.03 3.45 -5.56
CA MET A 385 23.64 4.47 -4.70
C MET A 385 24.20 5.66 -5.50
N VAL A 386 24.86 5.41 -6.65
CA VAL A 386 25.39 6.45 -7.53
C VAL A 386 24.26 7.24 -8.18
N LEU A 387 23.20 6.56 -8.61
CA LEU A 387 22.01 7.18 -9.20
C LEU A 387 21.31 8.09 -8.21
N GLU A 388 21.11 7.66 -6.98
CA GLU A 388 20.55 8.49 -5.91
C GLU A 388 21.39 9.73 -5.66
N ALA A 389 22.72 9.59 -5.51
CA ALA A 389 23.62 10.70 -5.29
C ALA A 389 23.62 11.68 -6.48
N LYS A 390 23.53 11.19 -7.72
CA LYS A 390 23.38 12.01 -8.93
C LYS A 390 22.07 12.78 -8.92
N ASN A 391 20.95 12.12 -8.62
CA ASN A 391 19.63 12.72 -8.58
C ASN A 391 19.54 13.80 -7.50
N GLN A 392 20.12 13.56 -6.32
CA GLN A 392 20.18 14.55 -5.23
C GLN A 392 20.98 15.80 -5.63
N ARG A 393 22.06 15.66 -6.43
CA ARG A 393 22.84 16.82 -6.95
C ARG A 393 22.04 17.65 -7.96
N ILE A 394 21.23 17.03 -8.79
CA ILE A 394 20.34 17.71 -9.74
C ILE A 394 19.22 18.44 -9.00
N GLY A 395 18.77 17.92 -7.89
CA GLY A 395 17.69 18.44 -7.07
C GLY A 395 16.31 17.94 -7.52
N TRP A 396 15.45 17.74 -6.55
CA TRP A 396 14.11 17.15 -6.73
C TRP A 396 13.27 17.90 -7.76
N GLU A 397 13.30 19.23 -7.76
CA GLU A 397 12.49 20.07 -8.63
C GLU A 397 12.82 19.92 -10.12
N LYS A 398 14.10 19.72 -10.44
CA LYS A 398 14.58 19.62 -11.83
C LYS A 398 14.41 18.22 -12.44
N LEU A 399 14.28 17.18 -11.61
CA LEU A 399 14.20 15.79 -12.09
C LEU A 399 12.86 15.42 -12.76
N GLY A 400 11.85 16.29 -12.69
CA GLY A 400 10.50 15.97 -13.13
C GLY A 400 10.02 16.71 -14.38
N GLU A 401 10.82 17.62 -14.92
CA GLU A 401 10.36 18.52 -16.00
C GLU A 401 9.84 17.78 -17.25
N ASP A 402 10.32 16.54 -17.50
CA ASP A 402 9.95 15.74 -18.69
C ASP A 402 9.23 14.41 -18.37
N MET A 403 8.84 14.17 -17.12
CA MET A 403 8.36 12.82 -16.73
C MET A 403 6.86 12.64 -16.81
N GLY A 404 6.05 13.58 -17.14
CA GLY A 404 4.61 13.45 -17.35
C GLY A 404 3.84 12.58 -16.33
N GLY A 405 2.53 12.69 -16.31
CA GLY A 405 1.68 11.77 -15.56
C GLY A 405 1.51 10.43 -16.28
N ARG A 406 0.79 9.51 -15.64
CA ARG A 406 0.41 8.23 -16.22
C ARG A 406 -0.41 8.43 -17.51
N THR A 407 -0.14 7.61 -18.53
CA THR A 407 -0.85 7.69 -19.82
C THR A 407 -1.92 6.61 -19.97
N THR A 408 -1.76 5.44 -19.32
CA THR A 408 -2.70 4.32 -19.39
C THR A 408 -3.87 4.44 -18.42
N GLY A 409 -5.03 4.01 -18.86
CA GLY A 409 -6.29 4.09 -18.14
C GLY A 409 -7.07 5.38 -18.44
N SER A 410 -8.35 5.42 -18.06
CA SER A 410 -9.16 6.63 -18.23
C SER A 410 -8.60 7.79 -17.41
N GLU A 411 -8.82 9.02 -17.86
CA GLU A 411 -8.34 10.21 -17.15
C GLU A 411 -8.93 10.29 -15.74
N GLU A 412 -10.22 9.95 -15.59
CA GLU A 412 -10.90 9.94 -14.29
C GLU A 412 -10.24 8.95 -13.32
N TRP A 413 -9.89 7.76 -13.80
CA TRP A 413 -9.22 6.74 -12.99
C TRP A 413 -7.81 7.18 -12.58
N ARG A 414 -7.03 7.77 -13.49
CA ARG A 414 -5.69 8.31 -13.21
C ARG A 414 -5.74 9.48 -12.23
N ARG A 415 -6.74 10.34 -12.37
CA ARG A 415 -6.97 11.50 -11.50
C ARG A 415 -7.32 11.07 -10.08
N ALA A 416 -8.22 10.09 -9.95
CA ALA A 416 -8.59 9.54 -8.66
C ALA A 416 -7.40 8.94 -7.88
N ARG A 417 -6.36 8.54 -8.59
CA ARG A 417 -5.11 8.00 -8.02
C ARG A 417 -4.02 9.07 -7.84
N GLY A 418 -4.26 10.30 -8.26
CA GLY A 418 -3.25 11.36 -8.22
C GLY A 418 -2.11 11.18 -9.23
N GLU A 419 -2.29 10.36 -10.26
CA GLU A 419 -1.24 9.95 -11.21
C GLU A 419 -1.19 10.80 -12.50
N LEU A 420 -1.77 12.00 -12.51
CA LEU A 420 -1.77 12.90 -13.68
C LEU A 420 -0.50 13.75 -13.86
N GLY A 421 0.42 13.71 -12.90
CA GLY A 421 1.64 14.53 -12.92
C GLY A 421 1.41 15.98 -12.51
N ASP A 422 2.29 16.89 -12.96
CA ASP A 422 2.31 18.31 -12.54
C ASP A 422 1.22 19.20 -13.18
N LYS A 423 0.17 18.62 -13.77
CA LYS A 423 -0.98 19.43 -14.18
C LYS A 423 -1.68 19.93 -12.93
N GLU A 424 -1.53 21.22 -12.65
CA GLU A 424 -2.07 22.01 -11.54
C GLU A 424 -2.59 21.18 -10.36
N GLU A 425 -1.79 21.08 -9.28
CA GLU A 425 -2.28 20.50 -8.03
C GLU A 425 -3.55 21.22 -7.60
N PRO A 426 -4.60 20.46 -7.27
CA PRO A 426 -5.80 21.06 -6.71
C PRO A 426 -5.45 21.81 -5.43
N LYS A 427 -6.02 22.99 -5.27
CA LYS A 427 -5.76 23.82 -4.09
C LYS A 427 -6.31 23.12 -2.86
N VAL A 428 -5.46 22.68 -1.94
CA VAL A 428 -5.87 22.12 -0.65
C VAL A 428 -6.64 23.20 0.11
N LEU A 429 -7.91 22.96 0.39
CA LEU A 429 -8.82 23.92 1.05
C LEU A 429 -8.99 23.60 2.55
N GLY A 430 -8.84 22.36 2.98
CA GLY A 430 -9.21 21.93 4.31
C GLY A 430 -8.23 20.98 4.99
N LYS A 431 -8.57 20.62 6.23
CA LYS A 431 -7.91 19.57 7.01
C LYS A 431 -8.76 18.30 6.97
N PRO A 432 -8.18 17.11 7.19
CA PRO A 432 -8.97 15.90 7.39
C PRO A 432 -10.00 16.09 8.52
N ILE A 433 -11.21 15.59 8.28
CA ILE A 433 -12.32 15.65 9.23
C ILE A 433 -12.05 14.63 10.35
N GLU A 434 -12.16 15.08 11.60
CA GLU A 434 -12.12 14.21 12.78
C GLU A 434 -13.54 13.96 13.28
N PHE A 435 -13.89 12.70 13.53
CA PHE A 435 -15.17 12.34 14.10
C PHE A 435 -15.27 12.72 15.58
N ARG A 436 -16.38 13.34 15.97
CA ARG A 436 -16.69 13.58 17.39
C ARG A 436 -17.33 12.32 17.99
N ILE A 437 -16.63 11.70 18.94
CA ILE A 437 -17.13 10.51 19.64
C ILE A 437 -18.29 10.94 20.55
N GLN A 438 -19.44 10.27 20.39
CA GLN A 438 -20.59 10.38 21.29
C GLN A 438 -20.66 9.13 22.15
N ASN A 439 -20.62 9.29 23.48
CA ASN A 439 -20.47 8.15 24.41
C ASN A 439 -21.65 7.16 24.44
N ASP A 440 -22.77 7.51 23.86
CA ASP A 440 -24.03 6.74 23.96
C ASP A 440 -24.37 5.95 22.69
N LYS A 441 -23.54 6.04 21.62
CA LYS A 441 -23.81 5.37 20.34
C LYS A 441 -22.69 4.40 19.97
N ASN A 442 -23.08 3.27 19.37
CA ASN A 442 -22.14 2.28 18.83
C ASN A 442 -21.50 2.73 17.49
N HIS A 443 -21.80 3.94 17.04
CA HIS A 443 -21.25 4.50 15.82
C HIS A 443 -21.05 6.01 15.96
N VAL A 444 -20.12 6.54 15.15
CA VAL A 444 -19.98 7.97 14.90
C VAL A 444 -20.46 8.28 13.50
N GLU A 445 -21.05 9.45 13.30
CA GLU A 445 -21.67 9.84 12.05
C GLU A 445 -21.24 11.25 11.65
N PHE A 446 -21.00 11.44 10.36
CA PHE A 446 -20.81 12.73 9.72
C PHE A 446 -21.76 12.83 8.53
N SER A 447 -22.48 13.93 8.40
CA SER A 447 -23.41 14.12 7.30
C SER A 447 -23.37 15.53 6.74
N TYR A 448 -23.80 15.65 5.47
CA TYR A 448 -24.01 16.91 4.75
C TYR A 448 -25.46 16.99 4.25
N ASP A 449 -26.07 18.13 4.42
CA ASP A 449 -27.40 18.46 3.93
C ASP A 449 -27.29 19.59 2.87
N VAL A 450 -27.58 19.27 1.60
CA VAL A 450 -27.50 20.21 0.49
C VAL A 450 -28.57 21.29 0.55
N ASN A 451 -29.74 21.01 1.15
CA ASN A 451 -30.82 21.99 1.34
C ASN A 451 -30.38 23.10 2.30
N ARG A 452 -29.85 22.72 3.44
CA ARG A 452 -29.37 23.64 4.48
C ARG A 452 -27.99 24.21 4.18
N ASP A 453 -27.30 23.60 3.23
CA ASP A 453 -25.90 23.85 2.92
C ASP A 453 -25.00 23.79 4.16
N SER A 454 -25.15 22.71 4.94
CA SER A 454 -24.49 22.56 6.23
C SER A 454 -24.10 21.13 6.56
N TYR A 455 -23.07 21.00 7.39
CA TYR A 455 -22.55 19.73 7.90
C TYR A 455 -23.02 19.50 9.35
N SER A 456 -23.27 18.22 9.71
CA SER A 456 -23.85 17.85 11.02
C SER A 456 -23.01 18.17 12.22
N GLN A 457 -21.69 18.29 12.08
CA GLN A 457 -20.75 18.45 13.20
C GLN A 457 -20.14 19.85 13.31
N MET A 458 -20.50 20.77 12.40
CA MET A 458 -19.86 22.08 12.28
C MET A 458 -20.88 23.22 12.17
N PRO A 459 -20.63 24.35 12.84
CA PRO A 459 -21.50 25.52 12.77
C PRO A 459 -21.39 26.30 11.44
N GLU A 460 -20.33 26.08 10.68
CA GLU A 460 -20.06 26.79 9.43
C GLU A 460 -20.97 26.26 8.31
N LYS A 461 -21.56 27.18 7.55
CA LYS A 461 -22.38 26.87 6.38
C LYS A 461 -21.55 26.90 5.10
N GLY A 462 -22.01 26.15 4.10
CA GLY A 462 -21.40 26.07 2.79
C GLY A 462 -20.82 24.68 2.51
N PHE A 463 -21.09 24.16 1.31
CA PHE A 463 -20.62 22.83 0.90
C PHE A 463 -19.07 22.70 0.86
N THR A 464 -18.37 23.82 0.78
CA THR A 464 -16.90 23.87 0.83
C THR A 464 -16.33 23.89 2.24
N ALA A 465 -17.14 24.14 3.28
CA ALA A 465 -16.65 24.35 4.65
C ALA A 465 -15.88 23.13 5.23
N GLN A 466 -16.21 21.91 4.78
CA GLN A 466 -15.54 20.67 5.18
C GLN A 466 -14.96 19.89 4.00
N ALA A 467 -14.99 20.46 2.81
CA ALA A 467 -14.31 19.87 1.68
C ALA A 467 -12.78 19.96 1.90
N PHE A 468 -12.08 18.85 1.69
CA PHE A 468 -10.63 18.85 1.68
C PHE A 468 -10.11 19.56 0.43
N GLU A 469 -10.82 19.37 -0.67
CA GLU A 469 -10.55 20.00 -1.96
C GLU A 469 -11.88 20.28 -2.67
N CYS A 470 -11.97 21.44 -3.33
CA CYS A 470 -13.09 21.76 -4.20
C CYS A 470 -12.59 22.61 -5.38
N LYS A 471 -12.87 22.16 -6.60
CA LYS A 471 -12.51 22.85 -7.84
C LYS A 471 -13.67 22.81 -8.82
N ASN A 472 -14.06 23.97 -9.36
CA ASN A 472 -15.09 24.11 -10.40
C ASN A 472 -16.44 23.46 -10.01
N ILE A 473 -16.82 23.46 -8.75
CA ILE A 473 -18.12 22.99 -8.25
C ILE A 473 -18.90 24.18 -7.71
N GLN A 474 -20.18 24.22 -8.02
CA GLN A 474 -21.12 25.17 -7.48
C GLN A 474 -22.37 24.47 -6.91
N ARG A 475 -22.97 25.09 -5.89
CA ARG A 475 -24.29 24.72 -5.41
C ARG A 475 -25.32 25.50 -6.17
N LYS A 476 -26.21 24.84 -6.91
CA LYS A 476 -27.27 25.44 -7.69
C LYS A 476 -28.62 25.27 -7.01
N VAL A 477 -29.38 26.38 -6.89
CA VAL A 477 -30.76 26.40 -6.40
C VAL A 477 -31.65 26.87 -7.54
N GLU A 478 -32.52 25.99 -8.01
CA GLU A 478 -33.49 26.27 -9.08
C GLU A 478 -34.86 26.59 -8.49
N LYS A 479 -35.17 27.84 -8.38
CA LYS A 479 -36.44 28.31 -7.78
C LYS A 479 -37.67 27.83 -8.55
N ASP A 480 -37.59 27.81 -9.87
CA ASP A 480 -38.72 27.45 -10.76
C ASP A 480 -39.02 25.93 -10.66
N TRP A 481 -37.99 25.13 -10.49
CA TRP A 481 -38.10 23.66 -10.37
C TRP A 481 -38.10 23.17 -8.93
N LYS A 482 -37.95 24.09 -7.98
CA LYS A 482 -37.81 23.79 -6.54
C LYS A 482 -36.75 22.69 -6.26
N MET A 483 -35.60 22.82 -6.90
CA MET A 483 -34.51 21.84 -6.77
C MET A 483 -33.24 22.49 -6.28
N VAL A 484 -32.43 21.71 -5.51
CA VAL A 484 -31.07 22.06 -5.09
C VAL A 484 -30.14 20.90 -5.30
N TYR A 485 -28.92 21.17 -5.75
CA TYR A 485 -27.89 20.18 -6.02
C TYR A 485 -26.49 20.80 -6.17
N LEU A 486 -25.45 19.99 -6.14
CA LEU A 486 -24.12 20.38 -6.59
C LEU A 486 -23.94 19.99 -8.06
N CYS A 487 -23.37 20.87 -8.85
CA CYS A 487 -22.96 20.64 -10.23
C CYS A 487 -21.62 21.34 -10.49
N ARG A 488 -21.02 21.08 -11.64
CA ARG A 488 -19.82 21.85 -12.02
C ARG A 488 -20.19 23.29 -12.37
N GLU A 489 -19.20 24.17 -12.34
CA GLU A 489 -19.34 25.55 -12.77
C GLU A 489 -19.56 25.61 -14.30
N ASP A 490 -20.30 26.64 -14.75
CA ASP A 490 -20.53 26.85 -16.17
C ASP A 490 -19.22 27.16 -16.93
N GLY A 491 -19.12 26.67 -18.16
CA GLY A 491 -17.92 26.80 -18.99
C GLY A 491 -16.72 25.93 -18.56
N LYS A 492 -16.86 25.11 -17.53
CA LYS A 492 -15.82 24.16 -17.12
C LYS A 492 -16.11 22.76 -17.67
N GLU A 493 -15.08 22.05 -18.11
CA GLU A 493 -15.21 20.66 -18.60
C GLU A 493 -15.42 19.67 -17.46
N GLU A 494 -14.86 19.99 -16.27
CA GLU A 494 -14.89 19.12 -15.10
C GLU A 494 -14.93 19.90 -13.80
N GLY A 495 -15.62 19.32 -12.80
CA GLY A 495 -15.64 19.81 -11.42
C GLY A 495 -15.33 18.68 -10.44
N ASN A 496 -14.53 18.95 -9.41
CA ASN A 496 -14.08 18.00 -8.40
C ASN A 496 -14.36 18.51 -6.99
N ILE A 497 -14.79 17.59 -6.11
CA ILE A 497 -14.88 17.82 -4.67
C ILE A 497 -14.46 16.57 -3.91
N SER A 498 -13.71 16.74 -2.81
CA SER A 498 -13.30 15.63 -1.96
C SER A 498 -13.46 15.94 -0.48
N TRP A 499 -13.65 14.87 0.30
CA TRP A 499 -13.67 14.88 1.76
C TRP A 499 -12.71 13.82 2.29
N HIS A 500 -11.90 14.20 3.28
CA HIS A 500 -10.94 13.31 3.91
C HIS A 500 -11.31 13.11 5.38
N PHE A 501 -11.40 11.86 5.83
CA PHE A 501 -11.79 11.49 7.19
C PHE A 501 -10.65 10.75 7.89
N ASN A 502 -10.20 11.27 9.02
CA ASN A 502 -9.18 10.62 9.83
C ASN A 502 -9.82 9.58 10.76
N LEU A 503 -9.61 8.29 10.47
CA LEU A 503 -10.14 7.19 11.27
C LEU A 503 -9.20 6.76 12.41
N ALA A 504 -7.92 7.18 12.38
CA ALA A 504 -6.92 6.77 13.36
C ALA A 504 -7.30 7.11 14.82
N PRO A 505 -7.87 8.28 15.13
CA PRO A 505 -8.27 8.60 16.51
C PRO A 505 -9.36 7.67 17.06
N LEU A 506 -10.21 7.08 16.22
CA LEU A 506 -11.29 6.17 16.64
C LEU A 506 -10.76 4.83 17.16
N ALA A 507 -9.58 4.42 16.70
CA ALA A 507 -8.90 3.19 17.09
C ALA A 507 -7.77 3.43 18.12
N ALA A 508 -7.56 4.65 18.57
CA ALA A 508 -6.51 4.99 19.57
C ALA A 508 -6.81 4.43 20.97
N ASP A 509 -8.08 4.15 21.28
CA ASP A 509 -8.47 3.40 22.48
C ASP A 509 -8.34 1.91 22.20
N SER A 510 -7.36 1.24 22.81
CA SER A 510 -7.03 -0.18 22.63
C SER A 510 -8.18 -1.17 22.93
N LYS A 511 -9.33 -0.67 23.37
CA LYS A 511 -10.54 -1.47 23.68
C LYS A 511 -11.59 -1.43 22.55
N LYS A 512 -11.41 -0.60 21.51
CA LYS A 512 -12.38 -0.45 20.43
C LYS A 512 -11.71 -0.69 19.09
N THR A 513 -12.34 -1.48 18.23
CA THR A 513 -11.94 -1.67 16.84
C THR A 513 -13.06 -1.19 15.92
N ILE A 514 -12.69 -0.76 14.71
CA ILE A 514 -13.68 -0.35 13.72
C ILE A 514 -14.26 -1.62 13.09
N GLU A 515 -15.57 -1.82 13.25
CA GLU A 515 -16.30 -2.96 12.68
C GLU A 515 -16.57 -2.74 11.20
N LYS A 516 -17.11 -1.57 10.84
CA LYS A 516 -17.39 -1.22 9.45
C LYS A 516 -17.50 0.30 9.25
N VAL A 517 -17.31 0.73 8.01
CA VAL A 517 -17.62 2.09 7.56
C VAL A 517 -18.72 2.01 6.50
N GLU A 518 -19.78 2.76 6.66
CA GLU A 518 -20.86 2.91 5.69
C GLU A 518 -20.83 4.32 5.10
N ILE A 519 -20.84 4.42 3.78
CA ILE A 519 -20.90 5.66 3.03
C ILE A 519 -22.19 5.66 2.23
N ARG A 520 -22.99 6.73 2.33
CA ARG A 520 -24.19 6.94 1.55
C ARG A 520 -24.14 8.33 0.88
N MET A 521 -24.37 8.36 -0.42
CA MET A 521 -24.45 9.55 -1.25
C MET A 521 -25.81 9.54 -1.93
N ALA A 522 -26.72 10.40 -1.51
CA ALA A 522 -28.08 10.47 -2.04
C ALA A 522 -28.19 11.46 -3.23
N GLY A 523 -29.27 11.37 -4.00
CA GLY A 523 -29.60 12.37 -5.02
C GLY A 523 -28.58 12.46 -6.17
N ILE A 524 -27.99 11.36 -6.59
CA ILE A 524 -27.09 11.31 -7.75
C ILE A 524 -27.95 11.24 -9.01
N ARG A 525 -27.82 12.21 -9.93
CA ARG A 525 -28.58 12.25 -11.19
C ARG A 525 -27.67 12.59 -12.37
N LYS A 526 -27.90 11.90 -13.46
CA LYS A 526 -27.22 12.13 -14.75
C LYS A 526 -28.26 12.40 -15.82
N PHE A 527 -27.96 13.36 -16.68
CA PHE A 527 -28.76 13.70 -17.83
C PHE A 527 -27.84 13.74 -19.04
N GLU A 528 -28.38 13.47 -20.21
CA GLU A 528 -27.62 13.37 -21.45
C GLU A 528 -26.31 12.54 -21.24
N ASN A 529 -25.20 13.03 -21.72
CA ASN A 529 -23.89 12.40 -21.52
C ASN A 529 -23.16 12.88 -20.25
N GLY A 530 -23.90 13.35 -19.23
CA GLY A 530 -23.32 13.72 -17.94
C GLY A 530 -22.67 12.53 -17.24
N ASN A 531 -21.50 12.70 -16.65
CA ASN A 531 -20.77 11.65 -15.94
C ASN A 531 -20.49 12.04 -14.49
N ILE A 532 -20.69 11.09 -13.58
CA ILE A 532 -20.40 11.22 -12.15
C ILE A 532 -19.57 10.03 -11.72
N LEU A 533 -18.36 10.32 -11.25
CA LEU A 533 -17.46 9.33 -10.67
C LEU A 533 -17.30 9.62 -9.19
N ILE A 534 -17.57 8.62 -8.34
CA ILE A 534 -17.41 8.72 -6.90
C ILE A 534 -16.47 7.59 -6.45
N ILE A 535 -15.36 7.97 -5.85
CA ILE A 535 -14.33 7.03 -5.38
C ILE A 535 -14.10 7.23 -3.89
N ALA A 536 -14.10 6.14 -3.14
CA ALA A 536 -13.67 6.09 -1.75
C ALA A 536 -12.35 5.32 -1.66
N CYS A 537 -11.30 5.96 -1.15
CA CYS A 537 -10.00 5.33 -0.92
C CYS A 537 -9.72 5.25 0.59
N LEU A 538 -9.35 4.08 1.07
CA LEU A 538 -8.88 3.83 2.43
C LEU A 538 -7.44 3.32 2.37
N GLY A 539 -6.50 4.13 2.85
CA GLY A 539 -5.08 3.90 2.58
C GLY A 539 -4.81 3.77 1.08
N ASP A 540 -4.22 2.67 0.68
CA ASP A 540 -3.87 2.38 -0.72
C ASP A 540 -5.00 1.66 -1.50
N THR A 541 -6.15 1.37 -0.87
CA THR A 541 -7.26 0.66 -1.53
C THR A 541 -8.34 1.63 -1.92
N CYS A 542 -8.62 1.74 -3.23
CA CYS A 542 -9.68 2.59 -3.76
C CYS A 542 -10.86 1.75 -4.28
N MET A 543 -12.07 2.18 -3.93
CA MET A 543 -13.33 1.54 -4.29
C MET A 543 -14.27 2.59 -4.89
N ARG A 544 -14.99 2.22 -5.91
CA ARG A 544 -16.03 3.10 -6.48
C ARG A 544 -17.31 2.98 -5.69
N ILE A 545 -17.99 4.11 -5.47
CA ILE A 545 -19.39 4.14 -5.02
C ILE A 545 -20.27 4.18 -6.28
N PRO A 546 -21.08 3.13 -6.51
CA PRO A 546 -21.92 3.08 -7.71
C PRO A 546 -22.98 4.21 -7.68
N ALA A 547 -23.10 4.98 -8.76
CA ALA A 547 -24.01 6.12 -8.83
C ALA A 547 -25.50 5.73 -8.71
N ASN A 548 -25.87 4.51 -9.08
CA ASN A 548 -27.24 4.01 -8.99
C ASN A 548 -27.68 3.67 -7.56
N THR A 549 -26.79 3.20 -6.71
CA THR A 549 -27.08 2.89 -5.29
C THR A 549 -26.62 4.03 -4.38
N GLY A 550 -25.54 4.71 -4.72
CA GLY A 550 -24.92 5.73 -3.90
C GLY A 550 -24.35 5.20 -2.57
N THR A 551 -24.14 3.89 -2.43
CA THR A 551 -23.75 3.30 -1.15
C THR A 551 -22.50 2.44 -1.27
N LEU A 552 -21.69 2.44 -0.21
CA LEU A 552 -20.53 1.57 -0.04
C LEU A 552 -20.41 1.16 1.43
N THR A 553 -20.14 -0.11 1.67
CA THR A 553 -19.79 -0.63 3.00
C THR A 553 -18.40 -1.23 2.97
N ILE A 554 -17.55 -0.81 3.89
CA ILE A 554 -16.18 -1.32 4.08
C ILE A 554 -16.16 -2.06 5.41
N ASN A 555 -15.98 -3.38 5.40
CA ASN A 555 -15.95 -4.21 6.59
C ASN A 555 -14.54 -4.31 7.15
N GLU A 556 -14.41 -4.25 8.48
CA GLU A 556 -13.15 -4.38 9.23
C GLU A 556 -12.01 -3.53 8.64
N PRO A 557 -12.24 -2.22 8.40
CA PRO A 557 -11.24 -1.37 7.79
C PRO A 557 -10.08 -1.11 8.76
N LYS A 558 -8.88 -0.98 8.21
CA LYS A 558 -7.76 -0.41 8.98
C LYS A 558 -8.08 1.04 9.35
N PRO A 559 -7.64 1.52 10.53
CA PRO A 559 -7.89 2.90 10.96
C PRO A 559 -6.98 3.90 10.23
N GLU A 560 -7.15 3.99 8.91
CA GLU A 560 -6.38 4.84 8.00
C GLU A 560 -7.19 6.06 7.56
N LEU A 561 -6.61 6.89 6.72
CA LEU A 561 -7.29 8.04 6.12
C LEU A 561 -8.27 7.56 5.05
N LEU A 562 -9.58 7.82 5.28
CA LEU A 562 -10.62 7.60 4.27
C LEU A 562 -10.77 8.87 3.42
N LYS A 563 -10.60 8.75 2.11
CA LYS A 563 -10.79 9.83 1.14
C LYS A 563 -12.00 9.51 0.27
N ILE A 564 -12.93 10.45 0.14
CA ILE A 564 -14.07 10.37 -0.79
C ILE A 564 -13.91 11.49 -1.80
N THR A 565 -13.80 11.12 -3.08
CA THR A 565 -13.65 12.08 -4.19
C THR A 565 -14.80 11.93 -5.16
N VAL A 566 -15.39 13.04 -5.57
CA VAL A 566 -16.43 13.10 -6.59
C VAL A 566 -15.95 13.96 -7.75
N THR A 567 -16.08 13.40 -8.95
CA THR A 567 -15.82 14.10 -10.22
C THR A 567 -17.12 14.22 -11.02
N LEU A 568 -17.45 15.43 -11.45
CA LEU A 568 -18.58 15.74 -12.32
C LEU A 568 -18.05 16.19 -13.68
N SER A 569 -18.46 15.52 -14.77
CA SER A 569 -17.98 15.83 -16.13
C SER A 569 -19.02 15.49 -17.19
N GLY A 570 -18.67 15.68 -18.46
CA GLY A 570 -19.54 15.35 -19.60
C GLY A 570 -20.73 16.30 -19.75
N GLY A 571 -21.81 15.83 -20.40
CA GLY A 571 -22.97 16.60 -20.78
C GLY A 571 -22.84 17.22 -22.18
N GLU A 572 -23.96 17.65 -22.74
CA GLU A 572 -24.04 18.24 -24.09
C GLU A 572 -24.80 19.58 -24.08
N GLY A 573 -24.45 20.45 -25.03
CA GLY A 573 -25.10 21.75 -25.21
C GLY A 573 -24.79 22.81 -24.15
N ASN A 574 -25.48 23.90 -24.18
CA ASN A 574 -25.22 25.07 -23.34
C ASN A 574 -25.48 24.86 -21.85
N GLN A 575 -26.17 23.77 -21.47
CA GLN A 575 -26.49 23.44 -20.09
C GLN A 575 -25.68 22.19 -19.61
N ALA A 576 -24.65 21.78 -20.35
CA ALA A 576 -23.83 20.62 -20.07
C ALA A 576 -23.29 20.57 -18.62
N PHE A 577 -22.99 21.72 -18.03
CA PHE A 577 -22.45 21.84 -16.66
C PHE A 577 -23.39 21.27 -15.58
N GLN A 578 -24.70 21.20 -15.83
CA GLN A 578 -25.70 20.66 -14.89
C GLN A 578 -26.22 19.27 -15.27
N HIS A 579 -25.64 18.60 -16.28
CA HIS A 579 -26.05 17.25 -16.66
C HIS A 579 -25.49 16.17 -15.71
N ALA A 580 -24.51 16.50 -14.87
CA ALA A 580 -24.03 15.71 -13.76
C ALA A 580 -24.37 16.41 -12.44
N GLN A 581 -25.31 15.86 -11.66
CA GLN A 581 -25.83 16.46 -10.44
C GLN A 581 -25.61 15.55 -9.24
N LEU A 582 -24.98 16.09 -8.20
CA LEU A 582 -24.74 15.44 -6.94
C LEU A 582 -25.68 16.00 -5.87
N PHE A 583 -26.28 15.15 -5.04
CA PHE A 583 -27.16 15.53 -3.94
C PHE A 583 -28.47 16.22 -4.37
N ARG A 584 -28.98 15.94 -5.57
CA ARG A 584 -30.22 16.55 -6.04
C ARG A 584 -31.39 16.18 -5.15
N THR A 585 -32.09 17.20 -4.64
CA THR A 585 -33.31 17.06 -3.83
C THR A 585 -34.24 18.23 -4.05
N GLU A 586 -35.51 18.10 -3.68
CA GLU A 586 -36.45 19.23 -3.66
C GLU A 586 -36.06 20.23 -2.57
N THR A 587 -36.20 21.54 -2.86
CA THR A 587 -36.02 22.56 -1.84
C THR A 587 -37.21 22.53 -0.88
N THR A 588 -36.95 22.46 0.41
CA THR A 588 -37.98 22.49 1.46
C THR A 588 -37.74 23.71 2.36
N ASP A 589 -38.82 24.41 2.69
CA ASP A 589 -38.83 25.49 3.69
C ASP A 589 -39.01 24.94 5.10
N ASP A 590 -39.31 23.64 5.22
CA ASP A 590 -39.54 22.98 6.50
C ASP A 590 -38.19 22.58 7.15
N VAL A 591 -37.91 23.25 8.26
CA VAL A 591 -36.65 23.07 9.02
C VAL A 591 -36.63 21.71 9.76
N ALA A 592 -37.74 21.01 9.81
CA ALA A 592 -37.86 19.76 10.57
C ALA A 592 -37.32 18.52 9.86
N GLU A 593 -37.30 18.49 8.51
CA GLU A 593 -36.79 17.34 7.75
C GLU A 593 -35.37 17.61 7.22
N ALA A 594 -34.35 17.05 7.91
CA ALA A 594 -32.99 17.05 7.41
C ALA A 594 -32.86 16.07 6.24
N THR A 595 -32.45 16.58 5.07
CA THR A 595 -32.09 15.76 3.92
C THR A 595 -30.64 15.33 4.03
N GLU A 596 -30.41 14.07 4.44
CA GLU A 596 -29.05 13.50 4.47
C GLU A 596 -28.54 13.25 3.05
N SER A 597 -27.86 14.25 2.48
CA SER A 597 -27.32 14.18 1.12
C SER A 597 -26.08 13.31 1.04
N MET A 598 -25.19 13.42 2.04
CA MET A 598 -24.05 12.54 2.26
C MET A 598 -24.05 12.10 3.71
N VAL A 599 -23.78 10.81 3.95
CA VAL A 599 -23.60 10.26 5.30
C VAL A 599 -22.39 9.33 5.31
N VAL A 600 -21.51 9.51 6.30
CA VAL A 600 -20.42 8.60 6.59
C VAL A 600 -20.59 8.13 8.03
N ARG A 601 -20.84 6.84 8.23
CA ARG A 601 -20.99 6.18 9.54
C ARG A 601 -19.83 5.23 9.79
N VAL A 602 -19.24 5.34 10.96
CA VAL A 602 -18.18 4.43 11.42
C VAL A 602 -18.69 3.68 12.64
N TYR A 603 -18.86 2.38 12.51
CA TYR A 603 -19.31 1.48 13.58
C TYR A 603 -18.10 0.92 14.32
N MET A 604 -18.20 0.88 15.63
CA MET A 604 -17.15 0.42 16.55
C MET A 604 -17.64 -0.78 17.35
N LYS A 605 -16.79 -1.78 17.54
CA LYS A 605 -17.01 -2.96 18.40
C LYS A 605 -15.97 -3.04 19.51
#